data_a8dfd0450176f8aa7a9cb9eb8ebd7049
#
_entry.id   a8dfd0450176f8aa7a9cb9eb8ebd7049
#
_cell.length_a   1.000
_cell.length_b   1.000
_cell.length_c   1.000
_cell.angle_alpha   90.00
_cell.angle_beta   90.00
_cell.angle_gamma   90.00
#
_symmetry.space_group_name_H-M   'P 1'
#
loop_
_entity.id
_entity.type
_entity.pdbx_description
1 polymer ?
#
loop_
_entity_poly.entity_id
_entity_poly.type
_entity_poly.pdbx_seq_one_letter_code
_entity_poly.pdbx_strand_id
1 'polypeptide(L)'
;LEIVDLARALARAEVCNKVVASSEGRERAHHGSPMFPIACYAEDMTADSVAWHWHEEFEYILSEKGILYVDVNKTRVRLNQGEGIFVNSGALHAVEQSPALLHSSVFHPRLVGGMDTIFWQKLIKPMTQPGAPAFFLLNEAVPWQKEVLACLRDAWREVADEPFDYENRARYHLSAALRLLSTQCVGGKTKVSQQEQIAAERMKQMLRFVEEHYAEELTVEKIAACVALSESACLRSFRQLLGTTPIQYVKQYRVEKAAELLRSTRLKTGEIGAECGFADGSYFIKTFREVKHCTPLEYRQRFGLEA
;
A
#
# COMPACT_ATOMS: atom_id res chain seq x y z
N LEU A 1 29.13 0.22 12.23
CA LEU A 1 28.36 -1.03 12.03
C LEU A 1 26.93 -0.76 11.54
N GLU A 2 26.22 0.27 12.08
CA GLU A 2 24.82 0.55 11.74
C GLU A 2 24.60 1.07 10.29
N ILE A 3 25.52 1.80 9.69
CA ILE A 3 25.37 2.35 8.33
C ILE A 3 25.54 1.28 7.26
N VAL A 4 26.39 0.27 7.49
CA VAL A 4 26.62 -0.85 6.56
C VAL A 4 25.44 -1.82 6.57
N ASP A 5 24.81 -2.00 7.73
CA ASP A 5 23.62 -2.87 7.85
C ASP A 5 22.39 -2.24 7.24
N LEU A 6 22.24 -0.90 7.36
CA LEU A 6 21.16 -0.16 6.69
C LEU A 6 21.31 -0.19 5.15
N ALA A 7 22.52 0.01 4.63
CA ALA A 7 22.80 -0.07 3.20
C ALA A 7 22.58 -1.50 2.64
N ARG A 8 22.86 -2.55 3.43
CA ARG A 8 22.56 -3.93 3.06
C ARG A 8 21.07 -4.25 3.09
N ALA A 9 20.34 -3.72 4.07
CA ALA A 9 18.88 -3.88 4.14
C ALA A 9 18.19 -3.15 2.98
N LEU A 10 18.63 -1.93 2.63
CA LEU A 10 18.16 -1.18 1.46
C LEU A 10 18.49 -1.90 0.15
N ALA A 11 19.71 -2.39 -0.03
CA ALA A 11 20.12 -3.12 -1.24
C ALA A 11 19.39 -4.47 -1.41
N ARG A 12 18.99 -5.12 -0.31
CA ARG A 12 18.19 -6.37 -0.37
C ARG A 12 16.70 -6.09 -0.56
N ALA A 13 16.16 -5.03 0.02
CA ALA A 13 14.80 -4.56 -0.22
C ALA A 13 14.58 -4.12 -1.69
N GLU A 14 15.62 -3.56 -2.35
CA GLU A 14 15.58 -3.25 -3.78
C GLU A 14 15.41 -4.49 -4.68
N VAL A 15 15.81 -5.67 -4.24
CA VAL A 15 15.62 -6.93 -4.98
C VAL A 15 14.15 -7.41 -4.93
N CYS A 16 13.38 -7.01 -3.92
CA CYS A 16 11.94 -7.29 -3.81
C CYS A 16 11.04 -6.27 -4.52
N ASN A 17 11.55 -5.13 -4.96
CA ASN A 17 10.79 -4.02 -5.55
C ASN A 17 10.40 -4.26 -7.02
N LYS A 18 9.76 -5.38 -7.33
CA LYS A 18 8.95 -5.53 -8.56
C LYS A 18 7.47 -5.43 -8.20
N VAL A 19 7.04 -4.25 -7.80
CA VAL A 19 5.61 -3.92 -7.76
C VAL A 19 5.13 -3.84 -9.21
N VAL A 20 4.59 -4.92 -9.72
CA VAL A 20 3.86 -4.96 -10.98
C VAL A 20 2.39 -4.76 -10.62
N ALA A 21 1.92 -3.51 -10.70
CA ALA A 21 0.50 -3.25 -10.58
C ALA A 21 -0.25 -3.89 -11.74
N SER A 22 -1.29 -4.58 -11.43
CA SER A 22 -2.13 -5.26 -12.39
C SER A 22 -3.41 -4.49 -12.70
N SER A 23 -4.06 -4.93 -13.79
CA SER A 23 -5.26 -4.38 -14.38
C SER A 23 -6.55 -4.43 -13.55
N GLU A 24 -6.51 -4.55 -12.21
CA GLU A 24 -7.73 -4.76 -11.41
C GLU A 24 -7.90 -3.87 -10.16
N GLY A 25 -7.15 -2.76 -9.96
CA GLY A 25 -7.26 -1.93 -8.74
C GLY A 25 -6.94 -2.67 -7.44
N ARG A 26 -6.78 -3.94 -7.56
CA ARG A 26 -6.13 -4.83 -6.64
C ARG A 26 -4.65 -4.77 -6.98
N GLU A 27 -3.81 -4.40 -6.03
CA GLU A 27 -2.39 -4.55 -6.20
C GLU A 27 -2.12 -6.01 -6.63
N ARG A 28 -1.66 -6.23 -7.87
CA ARG A 28 -1.23 -7.55 -8.37
C ARG A 28 0.25 -7.78 -8.10
N ALA A 29 0.86 -7.02 -7.23
CA ALA A 29 2.11 -7.42 -6.68
C ALA A 29 1.90 -8.80 -6.03
N HIS A 30 2.56 -9.80 -6.57
CA HIS A 30 2.65 -11.06 -5.85
C HIS A 30 3.62 -10.83 -4.69
N HIS A 31 3.06 -10.49 -3.53
CA HIS A 31 3.85 -10.36 -2.31
C HIS A 31 4.39 -11.74 -1.92
N GLY A 32 5.66 -11.97 -2.24
CA GLY A 32 6.32 -13.25 -2.06
C GLY A 32 5.94 -14.29 -3.13
N SER A 33 6.03 -15.55 -2.78
CA SER A 33 5.70 -16.69 -3.64
C SER A 33 4.33 -17.28 -3.28
N PRO A 34 3.70 -18.09 -4.17
CA PRO A 34 2.47 -18.81 -3.82
C PRO A 34 2.63 -19.73 -2.61
N MET A 35 3.84 -20.22 -2.34
CA MET A 35 4.15 -21.11 -1.20
C MET A 35 4.50 -20.32 0.07
N PHE A 36 5.02 -19.10 -0.07
CA PHE A 36 5.38 -18.22 1.02
C PHE A 36 4.93 -16.77 0.67
N PRO A 37 3.65 -16.45 0.85
CA PRO A 37 3.03 -15.22 0.36
C PRO A 37 3.23 -14.06 1.35
N ILE A 38 4.46 -13.56 1.42
CA ILE A 38 4.86 -12.36 2.16
C ILE A 38 5.95 -11.64 1.40
N ALA A 39 5.92 -10.31 1.42
CA ALA A 39 7.01 -9.45 0.99
C ALA A 39 7.26 -8.36 2.02
N CYS A 40 8.52 -7.95 2.16
CA CYS A 40 8.95 -6.88 3.03
C CYS A 40 9.57 -5.76 2.21
N TYR A 41 9.29 -4.52 2.59
CA TYR A 41 9.74 -3.32 1.90
C TYR A 41 10.42 -2.37 2.88
N ALA A 42 11.44 -1.67 2.39
CA ALA A 42 12.07 -0.53 3.05
C ALA A 42 12.14 0.61 2.04
N GLU A 43 11.39 1.68 2.26
CA GLU A 43 11.18 2.74 1.27
C GLU A 43 11.48 4.11 1.88
N ASP A 44 12.26 4.91 1.14
CA ASP A 44 12.46 6.33 1.45
C ASP A 44 11.32 7.15 0.86
N MET A 45 10.44 7.61 1.74
CA MET A 45 9.24 8.36 1.38
C MET A 45 9.52 9.84 1.05
N THR A 46 10.79 10.27 1.03
CA THR A 46 11.17 11.67 0.74
C THR A 46 10.77 12.09 -0.68
N ALA A 47 10.85 11.17 -1.63
CA ALA A 47 10.53 11.42 -3.04
C ALA A 47 9.34 10.62 -3.56
N ASP A 48 8.86 9.66 -2.79
CA ASP A 48 7.80 8.74 -3.18
C ASP A 48 6.58 8.84 -2.27
N SER A 49 5.47 8.36 -2.79
CA SER A 49 4.20 8.18 -2.10
C SER A 49 3.59 6.87 -2.56
N VAL A 50 2.79 6.24 -1.71
CA VAL A 50 2.00 5.09 -2.12
C VAL A 50 0.59 5.58 -2.43
N ALA A 51 0.18 5.47 -3.69
CA ALA A 51 -1.15 5.87 -4.13
C ALA A 51 -2.25 5.06 -3.42
N TRP A 52 -3.49 5.58 -3.42
CA TRP A 52 -4.64 4.86 -2.91
C TRP A 52 -4.80 3.51 -3.60
N HIS A 53 -4.76 2.41 -2.82
CA HIS A 53 -4.92 1.03 -3.26
C HIS A 53 -5.57 0.19 -2.17
N TRP A 54 -5.81 -1.07 -2.48
CA TRP A 54 -6.26 -2.07 -1.54
C TRP A 54 -5.83 -3.47 -2.02
N HIS A 55 -5.70 -4.41 -1.12
CA HIS A 55 -5.36 -5.81 -1.40
C HIS A 55 -6.05 -6.74 -0.38
N GLU A 56 -6.05 -8.04 -0.66
CA GLU A 56 -6.62 -9.05 0.24
C GLU A 56 -5.66 -9.45 1.36
N GLU A 57 -4.44 -9.05 1.24
CA GLU A 57 -3.37 -9.25 2.21
C GLU A 57 -3.61 -8.36 3.45
N PHE A 58 -2.97 -8.72 4.55
CA PHE A 58 -2.71 -7.83 5.67
C PHE A 58 -1.44 -7.03 5.40
N GLU A 59 -1.40 -5.81 5.83
CA GLU A 59 -0.20 -4.99 5.77
C GLU A 59 0.15 -4.40 7.13
N TYR A 60 1.43 -4.40 7.42
CA TYR A 60 2.02 -3.68 8.52
C TYR A 60 2.93 -2.59 7.99
N ILE A 61 2.72 -1.36 8.44
CA ILE A 61 3.54 -0.19 8.10
C ILE A 61 4.13 0.38 9.38
N LEU A 62 5.44 0.58 9.40
CA LEU A 62 6.21 1.16 10.50
C LEU A 62 6.93 2.42 10.03
N SER A 63 6.87 3.50 10.81
CA SER A 63 7.80 4.61 10.66
C SER A 63 9.13 4.26 11.32
N GLU A 64 10.08 3.74 10.54
CA GLU A 64 11.42 3.42 11.04
C GLU A 64 12.20 4.69 11.38
N LYS A 65 12.04 5.75 10.56
CA LYS A 65 12.64 7.06 10.79
C LYS A 65 11.72 8.16 10.30
N GLY A 66 11.65 9.27 11.02
CA GLY A 66 10.84 10.43 10.65
C GLY A 66 9.36 10.27 11.01
N ILE A 67 8.49 10.92 10.26
CA ILE A 67 7.04 10.93 10.47
C ILE A 67 6.37 10.50 9.18
N LEU A 68 5.52 9.46 9.26
CA LEU A 68 4.67 9.02 8.16
C LEU A 68 3.24 9.52 8.34
N TYR A 69 2.59 9.80 7.23
CA TYR A 69 1.15 10.01 7.14
C TYR A 69 0.53 8.90 6.31
N VAL A 70 -0.32 8.10 6.95
CA VAL A 70 -1.02 6.97 6.33
C VAL A 70 -2.50 7.29 6.33
N ASP A 71 -3.10 7.30 5.17
CA ASP A 71 -4.54 7.44 5.02
C ASP A 71 -5.16 6.04 4.93
N VAL A 72 -6.15 5.73 5.79
CA VAL A 72 -6.91 4.48 5.73
C VAL A 72 -8.39 4.82 5.69
N ASN A 73 -9.07 4.49 4.60
CA ASN A 73 -10.44 4.90 4.33
C ASN A 73 -10.57 6.45 4.47
N LYS A 74 -11.35 6.91 5.45
CA LYS A 74 -11.57 8.35 5.73
C LYS A 74 -10.67 8.91 6.84
N THR A 75 -9.74 8.11 7.34
CA THR A 75 -8.95 8.46 8.52
C THR A 75 -7.51 8.71 8.13
N ARG A 76 -7.02 9.91 8.40
CA ARG A 76 -5.58 10.21 8.31
C ARG A 76 -4.92 9.89 9.64
N VAL A 77 -3.88 9.10 9.57
CA VAL A 77 -3.08 8.66 10.70
C VAL A 77 -1.68 9.22 10.58
N ARG A 78 -1.19 9.84 11.65
CA ARG A 78 0.19 10.27 11.78
C ARG A 78 0.95 9.25 12.63
N LEU A 79 2.02 8.69 12.08
CA LEU A 79 2.92 7.77 12.77
C LEU A 79 4.23 8.50 13.08
N ASN A 80 4.59 8.61 14.35
CA ASN A 80 5.91 9.05 14.75
C ASN A 80 6.92 7.90 14.58
N GLN A 81 8.21 8.22 14.61
CA GLN A 81 9.26 7.21 14.59
C GLN A 81 9.02 6.14 15.66
N GLY A 82 9.10 4.88 15.26
CA GLY A 82 8.84 3.72 16.11
C GLY A 82 7.38 3.31 16.23
N GLU A 83 6.43 4.15 15.80
CA GLU A 83 5.00 3.81 15.74
C GLU A 83 4.67 3.10 14.43
N GLY A 84 3.65 2.26 14.47
CA GLY A 84 3.19 1.51 13.30
C GLY A 84 1.67 1.47 13.19
N ILE A 85 1.23 0.97 12.05
CA ILE A 85 -0.17 0.69 11.77
C ILE A 85 -0.27 -0.70 11.14
N PHE A 86 -1.24 -1.49 11.60
CA PHE A 86 -1.63 -2.73 10.95
C PHE A 86 -2.89 -2.45 10.15
N VAL A 87 -2.80 -2.55 8.83
CA VAL A 87 -3.89 -2.35 7.88
C VAL A 87 -4.55 -3.70 7.58
N ASN A 88 -5.85 -3.74 7.74
CA ASN A 88 -6.62 -4.98 7.57
C ASN A 88 -6.90 -5.26 6.09
N SER A 89 -7.11 -6.55 5.78
CA SER A 89 -7.50 -7.03 4.45
C SER A 89 -8.64 -6.22 3.85
N GLY A 90 -8.48 -5.78 2.62
CA GLY A 90 -9.47 -5.03 1.87
C GLY A 90 -9.68 -3.57 2.31
N ALA A 91 -8.91 -3.04 3.24
CA ALA A 91 -8.99 -1.63 3.60
C ALA A 91 -8.29 -0.77 2.54
N LEU A 92 -8.97 0.30 2.08
CA LEU A 92 -8.38 1.30 1.19
C LEU A 92 -7.35 2.11 1.97
N HIS A 93 -6.13 2.22 1.45
CA HIS A 93 -5.08 2.99 2.12
C HIS A 93 -4.09 3.62 1.14
N ALA A 94 -3.33 4.58 1.64
CA ALA A 94 -2.30 5.32 0.92
C ALA A 94 -1.24 5.82 1.90
N VAL A 95 -0.02 6.06 1.44
CA VAL A 95 1.04 6.70 2.23
C VAL A 95 1.48 7.98 1.53
N GLU A 96 1.45 9.09 2.25
CA GLU A 96 1.84 10.40 1.72
C GLU A 96 3.36 10.53 1.67
N GLN A 97 3.85 11.25 0.67
CA GLN A 97 5.25 11.65 0.61
C GLN A 97 5.64 12.44 1.87
N SER A 98 6.73 12.04 2.51
CA SER A 98 7.24 12.67 3.72
C SER A 98 8.72 12.35 3.93
N PRO A 99 9.50 13.17 4.64
CA PRO A 99 10.92 12.86 4.95
C PRO A 99 10.99 11.76 6.02
N ALA A 100 10.70 10.53 5.62
CA ALA A 100 10.62 9.37 6.50
C ALA A 100 11.10 8.10 5.80
N LEU A 101 11.59 7.13 6.58
CA LEU A 101 11.87 5.77 6.15
C LEU A 101 10.71 4.87 6.61
N LEU A 102 10.08 4.23 5.65
CA LEU A 102 9.00 3.27 5.85
C LEU A 102 9.55 1.86 5.82
N HIS A 103 9.18 1.02 6.79
CA HIS A 103 9.23 -0.43 6.66
C HIS A 103 7.81 -0.98 6.57
N SER A 104 7.54 -1.83 5.57
CA SER A 104 6.27 -2.54 5.52
C SER A 104 6.45 -4.04 5.29
N SER A 105 5.42 -4.78 5.67
CA SER A 105 5.28 -6.20 5.34
C SER A 105 3.87 -6.43 4.86
N VAL A 106 3.74 -6.95 3.66
CA VAL A 106 2.45 -7.33 3.06
C VAL A 106 2.41 -8.84 3.00
N PHE A 107 1.41 -9.47 3.64
CA PHE A 107 1.31 -10.92 3.70
C PHE A 107 -0.12 -11.43 3.60
N HIS A 108 -0.29 -12.52 2.84
CA HIS A 108 -1.60 -13.14 2.69
C HIS A 108 -1.97 -13.92 3.97
N PRO A 109 -3.20 -13.80 4.49
CA PRO A 109 -3.63 -14.47 5.72
C PRO A 109 -3.40 -15.98 5.76
N ARG A 110 -3.46 -16.67 4.61
CA ARG A 110 -3.19 -18.12 4.50
C ARG A 110 -1.79 -18.54 4.92
N LEU A 111 -0.84 -17.60 5.03
CA LEU A 111 0.50 -17.88 5.54
C LEU A 111 0.47 -18.44 6.97
N VAL A 112 -0.49 -17.99 7.79
CA VAL A 112 -0.66 -18.46 9.17
C VAL A 112 -1.47 -19.76 9.22
N GLY A 113 -2.43 -19.93 8.33
CA GLY A 113 -3.22 -21.15 8.24
C GLY A 113 -4.27 -21.09 7.15
N GLY A 114 -4.54 -22.21 6.48
CA GLY A 114 -5.57 -22.33 5.45
C GLY A 114 -6.99 -22.14 5.99
N MET A 115 -7.95 -21.87 5.10
CA MET A 115 -9.35 -21.57 5.45
C MET A 115 -10.07 -22.69 6.22
N ASP A 116 -9.61 -23.90 6.07
CA ASP A 116 -10.09 -25.13 6.72
C ASP A 116 -9.48 -25.41 8.08
N THR A 117 -8.55 -24.54 8.53
CA THR A 117 -7.83 -24.73 9.80
C THR A 117 -8.48 -24.00 10.97
N ILE A 118 -8.21 -24.49 12.19
CA ILE A 118 -8.62 -23.81 13.43
C ILE A 118 -7.95 -22.42 13.56
N PHE A 119 -6.74 -22.25 12.99
CA PHE A 119 -6.05 -20.97 12.97
C PHE A 119 -6.81 -19.92 12.18
N TRP A 120 -7.32 -20.27 10.99
CA TRP A 120 -8.17 -19.39 10.22
C TRP A 120 -9.42 -18.97 11.02
N GLN A 121 -10.12 -19.92 11.60
CA GLN A 121 -11.36 -19.65 12.34
C GLN A 121 -11.13 -18.75 13.56
N LYS A 122 -10.00 -18.90 14.27
CA LYS A 122 -9.72 -18.17 15.50
C LYS A 122 -8.93 -16.89 15.35
N LEU A 123 -8.03 -16.81 14.37
CA LEU A 123 -7.12 -15.67 14.22
C LEU A 123 -7.51 -14.78 13.04
N ILE A 124 -7.88 -15.36 11.90
CA ILE A 124 -8.10 -14.60 10.66
C ILE A 124 -9.56 -14.14 10.54
N LYS A 125 -10.51 -15.07 10.69
CA LYS A 125 -11.93 -14.78 10.52
C LYS A 125 -12.46 -13.63 11.40
N PRO A 126 -12.06 -13.46 12.67
CA PRO A 126 -12.48 -12.31 13.47
C PRO A 126 -12.02 -10.97 12.90
N MET A 127 -10.88 -10.95 12.21
CA MET A 127 -10.29 -9.75 11.62
C MET A 127 -10.88 -9.42 10.22
N THR A 128 -11.31 -10.43 9.47
CA THR A 128 -11.79 -10.26 8.08
C THR A 128 -13.30 -10.23 7.93
N GLN A 129 -14.06 -10.45 9.04
CA GLN A 129 -15.52 -10.40 9.00
C GLN A 129 -16.05 -8.95 8.94
N PRO A 130 -17.27 -8.72 8.42
CA PRO A 130 -17.90 -7.40 8.41
C PRO A 130 -17.94 -6.77 9.81
N GLY A 131 -17.50 -5.50 9.92
CA GLY A 131 -17.42 -4.77 11.18
C GLY A 131 -16.09 -4.92 11.93
N ALA A 132 -15.13 -5.69 11.42
CA ALA A 132 -13.77 -5.65 11.93
C ALA A 132 -13.13 -4.27 11.68
N PRO A 133 -12.24 -3.80 12.56
CA PRO A 133 -11.52 -2.55 12.35
C PRO A 133 -10.73 -2.58 11.04
N ALA A 134 -10.76 -1.47 10.27
CA ALA A 134 -9.97 -1.35 9.06
C ALA A 134 -8.46 -1.31 9.34
N PHE A 135 -8.07 -0.87 10.52
CA PHE A 135 -6.67 -0.78 10.95
C PHE A 135 -6.55 -0.79 12.47
N PHE A 136 -5.34 -1.03 12.95
CA PHE A 136 -4.93 -0.88 14.36
C PHE A 136 -3.71 0.02 14.44
N LEU A 137 -3.79 1.07 15.26
CA LEU A 137 -2.61 1.86 15.63
C LEU A 137 -1.76 1.07 16.62
N LEU A 138 -0.45 1.15 16.44
CA LEU A 138 0.52 0.43 17.26
C LEU A 138 1.58 1.39 17.77
N ASN A 139 1.69 1.48 19.08
CA ASN A 139 2.74 2.24 19.76
C ASN A 139 3.23 1.49 21.01
N GLU A 140 4.41 1.87 21.51
CA GLU A 140 5.04 1.16 22.63
C GLU A 140 4.47 1.54 24.01
N ALA A 141 3.62 2.57 24.09
CA ALA A 141 3.01 2.99 25.34
C ALA A 141 1.91 2.02 25.83
N VAL A 142 1.32 1.24 24.91
CA VAL A 142 0.27 0.27 25.22
C VAL A 142 0.86 -1.14 25.18
N PRO A 143 0.83 -1.91 26.27
CA PRO A 143 1.56 -3.18 26.39
C PRO A 143 1.29 -4.19 25.27
N TRP A 144 0.02 -4.43 24.91
CA TRP A 144 -0.31 -5.36 23.82
C TRP A 144 0.12 -4.86 22.44
N GLN A 145 0.10 -3.54 22.21
CA GLN A 145 0.56 -2.93 20.94
C GLN A 145 2.08 -3.04 20.82
N LYS A 146 2.82 -2.83 21.92
CA LYS A 146 4.26 -3.04 21.98
C LYS A 146 4.64 -4.49 21.64
N GLU A 147 3.89 -5.46 22.16
CA GLU A 147 4.11 -6.88 21.86
C GLU A 147 3.84 -7.18 20.36
N VAL A 148 2.76 -6.60 19.79
CA VAL A 148 2.46 -6.73 18.34
C VAL A 148 3.57 -6.09 17.51
N LEU A 149 4.02 -4.87 17.84
CA LEU A 149 5.13 -4.20 17.16
C LEU A 149 6.40 -5.04 17.16
N ALA A 150 6.76 -5.64 18.31
CA ALA A 150 7.93 -6.50 18.42
C ALA A 150 7.80 -7.72 17.49
N CYS A 151 6.67 -8.41 17.52
CA CYS A 151 6.41 -9.55 16.63
C CYS A 151 6.50 -9.18 15.14
N LEU A 152 5.91 -8.05 14.75
CA LEU A 152 5.91 -7.61 13.34
C LEU A 152 7.29 -7.17 12.86
N ARG A 153 8.07 -6.47 13.71
CA ARG A 153 9.48 -6.14 13.43
C ARG A 153 10.35 -7.39 13.28
N ASP A 154 10.15 -8.38 14.16
CA ASP A 154 10.90 -9.62 14.09
C ASP A 154 10.54 -10.41 12.82
N ALA A 155 9.25 -10.51 12.47
CA ALA A 155 8.83 -11.12 11.20
C ALA A 155 9.45 -10.42 9.98
N TRP A 156 9.50 -9.07 9.99
CA TRP A 156 10.12 -8.29 8.92
C TRP A 156 11.62 -8.61 8.80
N ARG A 157 12.34 -8.65 9.93
CA ARG A 157 13.78 -8.98 9.95
C ARG A 157 14.06 -10.40 9.44
N GLU A 158 13.27 -11.37 9.88
CA GLU A 158 13.41 -12.75 9.41
C GLU A 158 13.31 -12.85 7.87
N VAL A 159 12.33 -12.16 7.28
CA VAL A 159 12.14 -12.14 5.82
C VAL A 159 13.20 -11.29 5.10
N ALA A 160 13.66 -10.20 5.70
CA ALA A 160 14.68 -9.33 5.10
C ALA A 160 16.09 -9.96 5.12
N ASP A 161 16.43 -10.70 6.19
CA ASP A 161 17.76 -11.27 6.40
C ASP A 161 17.88 -12.72 5.90
N GLU A 162 16.77 -13.42 5.70
CA GLU A 162 16.67 -14.81 5.23
C GLU A 162 17.64 -15.79 5.96
N PRO A 163 17.69 -15.80 7.32
CA PRO A 163 18.47 -16.80 8.03
C PRO A 163 17.87 -18.19 7.84
N PHE A 164 18.61 -19.23 8.26
CA PHE A 164 18.08 -20.60 8.21
C PHE A 164 16.71 -20.69 8.91
N ASP A 165 15.72 -21.30 8.24
CA ASP A 165 14.34 -21.50 8.74
C ASP A 165 13.53 -20.19 8.90
N TYR A 166 13.88 -19.13 8.18
CA TYR A 166 13.24 -17.83 8.29
C TYR A 166 11.73 -17.87 7.99
N GLU A 167 11.28 -18.75 7.12
CA GLU A 167 9.86 -18.90 6.77
C GLU A 167 9.04 -19.36 7.99
N ASN A 168 9.51 -20.33 8.74
CA ASN A 168 8.83 -20.78 9.97
C ASN A 168 8.89 -19.73 11.07
N ARG A 169 10.03 -19.05 11.22
CA ARG A 169 10.23 -18.01 12.22
C ARG A 169 9.34 -16.78 11.92
N ALA A 170 9.30 -16.33 10.68
CA ALA A 170 8.40 -15.25 10.25
C ALA A 170 6.93 -15.63 10.50
N ARG A 171 6.51 -16.84 10.11
CA ARG A 171 5.16 -17.35 10.37
C ARG A 171 4.83 -17.40 11.86
N TYR A 172 5.77 -17.81 12.70
CA TYR A 172 5.60 -17.82 14.17
C TYR A 172 5.33 -16.43 14.70
N HIS A 173 6.14 -15.43 14.33
CA HIS A 173 5.98 -14.04 14.75
C HIS A 173 4.66 -13.44 14.26
N LEU A 174 4.30 -13.67 13.00
CA LEU A 174 3.01 -13.22 12.44
C LEU A 174 1.82 -13.87 13.15
N SER A 175 1.90 -15.17 13.48
CA SER A 175 0.85 -15.86 14.24
C SER A 175 0.66 -15.26 15.64
N ALA A 176 1.77 -14.90 16.31
CA ALA A 176 1.74 -14.26 17.62
C ALA A 176 1.11 -12.86 17.55
N ALA A 177 1.48 -12.05 16.54
CA ALA A 177 0.89 -10.74 16.31
C ALA A 177 -0.63 -10.84 16.03
N LEU A 178 -1.03 -11.73 15.13
CA LEU A 178 -2.46 -11.93 14.78
C LEU A 178 -3.28 -12.45 15.97
N ARG A 179 -2.70 -13.27 16.84
CA ARG A 179 -3.36 -13.70 18.09
C ARG A 179 -3.73 -12.49 18.97
N LEU A 180 -2.82 -11.54 19.14
CA LEU A 180 -3.07 -10.34 19.92
C LEU A 180 -4.09 -9.42 19.23
N LEU A 181 -3.93 -9.15 17.94
CA LEU A 181 -4.83 -8.32 17.15
C LEU A 181 -6.25 -8.89 17.11
N SER A 182 -6.41 -10.22 16.90
CA SER A 182 -7.72 -10.85 16.84
C SER A 182 -8.51 -10.72 18.14
N THR A 183 -7.84 -10.67 19.31
CA THR A 183 -8.50 -10.43 20.61
C THR A 183 -9.15 -9.06 20.67
N GLN A 184 -8.61 -8.07 19.96
CA GLN A 184 -9.17 -6.71 19.89
C GLN A 184 -10.42 -6.63 19.01
N CYS A 185 -10.64 -7.62 18.15
CA CYS A 185 -11.85 -7.74 17.33
C CYS A 185 -13.03 -8.36 18.07
N VAL A 186 -12.78 -9.05 19.19
CA VAL A 186 -13.80 -9.72 20.00
C VAL A 186 -14.48 -8.67 20.90
N GLY A 187 -15.69 -8.26 20.54
CA GLY A 187 -16.51 -7.31 21.32
C GLY A 187 -16.66 -5.91 20.70
N GLY A 188 -15.81 -5.52 19.78
CA GLY A 188 -15.86 -4.23 19.11
C GLY A 188 -16.49 -4.30 17.73
N LYS A 189 -17.77 -4.70 17.61
CA LYS A 189 -18.48 -4.60 16.34
C LYS A 189 -18.76 -3.13 16.04
N THR A 190 -17.88 -2.46 15.32
CA THR A 190 -18.24 -1.21 14.65
C THR A 190 -19.33 -1.58 13.65
N LYS A 191 -20.55 -1.08 13.87
CA LYS A 191 -21.65 -1.27 12.92
C LYS A 191 -21.32 -0.46 11.68
N VAL A 192 -20.59 -1.05 10.76
CA VAL A 192 -20.43 -0.47 9.41
C VAL A 192 -21.79 -0.60 8.74
N SER A 193 -22.38 0.51 8.36
CA SER A 193 -23.67 0.51 7.70
C SER A 193 -23.57 -0.18 6.32
N GLN A 194 -24.64 -0.80 5.87
CA GLN A 194 -24.69 -1.40 4.54
C GLN A 194 -24.36 -0.36 3.44
N GLN A 195 -24.74 0.89 3.65
CA GLN A 195 -24.43 1.98 2.73
C GLN A 195 -22.93 2.29 2.65
N GLU A 196 -22.21 2.24 3.77
CA GLU A 196 -20.75 2.43 3.80
C GLU A 196 -20.01 1.26 3.11
N GLN A 197 -20.49 0.04 3.28
CA GLN A 197 -19.94 -1.13 2.58
C GLN A 197 -20.11 -1.02 1.07
N ILE A 198 -21.32 -0.65 0.61
CA ILE A 198 -21.61 -0.40 -0.82
C ILE A 198 -20.75 0.74 -1.37
N ALA A 199 -20.57 1.82 -0.60
CA ALA A 199 -19.76 2.95 -1.03
C ALA A 199 -18.27 2.56 -1.17
N ALA A 200 -17.73 1.78 -0.23
CA ALA A 200 -16.36 1.27 -0.30
C ALA A 200 -16.16 0.34 -1.49
N GLU A 201 -17.11 -0.57 -1.73
CA GLU A 201 -17.02 -1.51 -2.86
C GLU A 201 -17.09 -0.79 -4.22
N ARG A 202 -17.98 0.19 -4.36
CA ARG A 202 -18.03 1.05 -5.56
C ARG A 202 -16.74 1.83 -5.76
N MET A 203 -16.13 2.33 -4.67
CA MET A 203 -14.84 3.02 -4.77
C MET A 203 -13.75 2.08 -5.29
N LYS A 204 -13.64 0.87 -4.78
CA LYS A 204 -12.70 -0.15 -5.26
C LYS A 204 -12.89 -0.42 -6.75
N GLN A 205 -14.14 -0.54 -7.22
CA GLN A 205 -14.43 -0.73 -8.64
C GLN A 205 -14.02 0.46 -9.50
N MET A 206 -14.24 1.71 -9.02
CA MET A 206 -13.79 2.91 -9.72
C MET A 206 -12.27 3.02 -9.78
N LEU A 207 -11.55 2.70 -8.70
CA LEU A 207 -10.08 2.67 -8.68
C LEU A 207 -9.55 1.62 -9.65
N ARG A 208 -10.12 0.42 -9.63
CA ARG A 208 -9.81 -0.64 -10.58
C ARG A 208 -9.99 -0.18 -12.03
N PHE A 209 -11.12 0.44 -12.33
CA PHE A 209 -11.38 0.97 -13.67
C PHE A 209 -10.33 2.00 -14.10
N VAL A 210 -9.90 2.90 -13.21
CA VAL A 210 -8.83 3.85 -13.50
C VAL A 210 -7.51 3.14 -13.80
N GLU A 211 -7.15 2.13 -13.04
CA GLU A 211 -5.92 1.38 -13.25
C GLU A 211 -5.89 0.59 -14.55
N GLU A 212 -7.02 0.02 -14.94
CA GLU A 212 -7.15 -0.72 -16.21
C GLU A 212 -7.06 0.19 -17.43
N HIS A 213 -7.49 1.45 -17.27
CA HIS A 213 -7.68 2.38 -18.38
C HIS A 213 -6.86 3.67 -18.24
N TYR A 214 -5.90 3.76 -17.31
CA TYR A 214 -5.18 5.02 -17.04
C TYR A 214 -4.45 5.59 -18.27
N ALA A 215 -4.00 4.73 -19.17
CA ALA A 215 -3.32 5.14 -20.41
C ALA A 215 -4.29 5.71 -21.47
N GLU A 216 -5.60 5.47 -21.31
CA GLU A 216 -6.64 5.93 -22.22
C GLU A 216 -7.18 7.31 -21.82
N GLU A 217 -8.03 7.90 -22.66
CA GLU A 217 -8.77 9.11 -22.30
C GLU A 217 -9.85 8.78 -21.25
N LEU A 218 -9.59 9.16 -19.99
CA LEU A 218 -10.51 8.99 -18.86
C LEU A 218 -11.24 10.30 -18.54
N THR A 219 -12.57 10.23 -18.46
CA THR A 219 -13.44 11.29 -18.00
C THR A 219 -14.16 10.89 -16.71
N VAL A 220 -14.67 11.87 -15.96
CA VAL A 220 -15.51 11.61 -14.76
C VAL A 220 -16.72 10.75 -15.13
N GLU A 221 -17.32 11.00 -16.30
CA GLU A 221 -18.45 10.24 -16.82
C GLU A 221 -18.14 8.75 -16.96
N LYS A 222 -16.99 8.41 -17.62
CA LYS A 222 -16.54 7.02 -17.80
C LYS A 222 -16.32 6.32 -16.45
N ILE A 223 -15.65 6.99 -15.51
CA ILE A 223 -15.40 6.46 -14.15
C ILE A 223 -16.71 6.27 -13.39
N ALA A 224 -17.66 7.20 -13.48
CA ALA A 224 -18.95 7.09 -12.82
C ALA A 224 -19.79 5.95 -13.40
N ALA A 225 -19.76 5.79 -14.73
CA ALA A 225 -20.54 4.79 -15.45
C ALA A 225 -20.16 3.34 -15.07
N CYS A 226 -18.89 3.06 -14.74
CA CYS A 226 -18.45 1.70 -14.37
C CYS A 226 -19.15 1.13 -13.11
N VAL A 227 -19.71 2.02 -12.26
CA VAL A 227 -20.47 1.65 -11.03
C VAL A 227 -21.90 2.17 -11.04
N ALA A 228 -22.43 2.56 -12.20
CA ALA A 228 -23.77 3.11 -12.39
C ALA A 228 -24.07 4.32 -11.48
N LEU A 229 -23.10 5.23 -11.33
CA LEU A 229 -23.26 6.50 -10.61
C LEU A 229 -23.37 7.67 -11.60
N SER A 230 -24.01 8.77 -11.14
CA SER A 230 -23.88 10.06 -11.80
C SER A 230 -22.49 10.67 -11.53
N GLU A 231 -22.02 11.56 -12.43
CA GLU A 231 -20.76 12.29 -12.23
C GLU A 231 -20.70 13.01 -10.88
N SER A 232 -21.78 13.66 -10.47
CA SER A 232 -21.86 14.33 -9.18
C SER A 232 -21.71 13.37 -8.00
N ALA A 233 -22.26 12.15 -8.09
CA ALA A 233 -22.10 11.14 -7.06
C ALA A 233 -20.67 10.58 -7.04
N CYS A 234 -20.07 10.35 -8.20
CA CYS A 234 -18.67 9.95 -8.33
C CYS A 234 -17.73 11.00 -7.70
N LEU A 235 -17.87 12.28 -8.05
CA LEU A 235 -17.09 13.38 -7.47
C LEU A 235 -17.23 13.44 -5.94
N ARG A 236 -18.43 13.26 -5.40
CA ARG A 236 -18.67 13.24 -3.94
C ARG A 236 -17.98 12.03 -3.30
N SER A 237 -18.08 10.86 -3.90
CA SER A 237 -17.45 9.64 -3.39
C SER A 237 -15.93 9.78 -3.31
N PHE A 238 -15.27 10.26 -4.36
CA PHE A 238 -13.82 10.51 -4.35
C PHE A 238 -13.42 11.52 -3.27
N ARG A 239 -14.14 12.66 -3.16
CA ARG A 239 -13.85 13.66 -2.12
C ARG A 239 -14.04 13.13 -0.71
N GLN A 240 -15.10 12.33 -0.48
CA GLN A 240 -15.42 11.79 0.84
C GLN A 240 -14.51 10.65 1.27
N LEU A 241 -14.09 9.79 0.36
CA LEU A 241 -13.31 8.59 0.69
C LEU A 241 -11.80 8.82 0.51
N LEU A 242 -11.39 9.59 -0.50
CA LEU A 242 -9.99 9.76 -0.87
C LEU A 242 -9.47 11.19 -0.73
N GLY A 243 -10.34 12.15 -0.37
CA GLY A 243 -9.95 13.56 -0.23
C GLY A 243 -9.57 14.25 -1.55
N THR A 244 -9.79 13.62 -2.71
CA THR A 244 -9.36 14.10 -4.03
C THR A 244 -10.50 14.06 -5.06
N THR A 245 -10.23 14.43 -6.30
CA THR A 245 -11.20 14.27 -7.40
C THR A 245 -10.77 13.11 -8.32
N PRO A 246 -11.72 12.49 -9.08
CA PRO A 246 -11.36 11.39 -10.00
C PRO A 246 -10.22 11.75 -10.96
N ILE A 247 -10.26 12.94 -11.56
CA ILE A 247 -9.25 13.37 -12.52
C ILE A 247 -7.90 13.68 -11.85
N GLN A 248 -7.89 14.22 -10.64
CA GLN A 248 -6.64 14.38 -9.86
C GLN A 248 -6.04 13.03 -9.50
N TYR A 249 -6.87 12.06 -9.10
CA TYR A 249 -6.43 10.70 -8.84
C TYR A 249 -5.81 10.07 -10.11
N VAL A 250 -6.48 10.16 -11.28
CA VAL A 250 -5.92 9.67 -12.57
C VAL A 250 -4.56 10.30 -12.87
N LYS A 251 -4.42 11.63 -12.69
CA LYS A 251 -3.14 12.32 -12.89
C LYS A 251 -2.04 11.80 -11.97
N GLN A 252 -2.34 11.67 -10.68
CA GLN A 252 -1.39 11.15 -9.70
C GLN A 252 -0.99 9.72 -10.04
N TYR A 253 -1.95 8.85 -10.35
CA TYR A 253 -1.70 7.48 -10.75
C TYR A 253 -0.80 7.36 -11.98
N ARG A 254 -1.05 8.17 -13.03
CA ARG A 254 -0.19 8.25 -14.23
C ARG A 254 1.24 8.65 -13.90
N VAL A 255 1.43 9.61 -13.00
CA VAL A 255 2.76 10.06 -12.57
C VAL A 255 3.49 8.96 -11.79
N GLU A 256 2.80 8.22 -10.92
CA GLU A 256 3.40 7.08 -10.21
C GLU A 256 3.86 6.00 -11.20
N LYS A 257 3.02 5.67 -12.20
CA LYS A 257 3.40 4.72 -13.26
C LYS A 257 4.57 5.22 -14.11
N ALA A 258 4.61 6.51 -14.40
CA ALA A 258 5.75 7.09 -15.12
C ALA A 258 7.03 7.05 -14.26
N ALA A 259 6.96 7.28 -12.96
CA ALA A 259 8.08 7.17 -12.03
C ALA A 259 8.62 5.73 -11.96
N GLU A 260 7.72 4.74 -11.94
CA GLU A 260 8.08 3.32 -12.01
C GLU A 260 8.83 2.96 -13.31
N LEU A 261 8.31 3.39 -14.47
CA LEU A 261 8.97 3.18 -15.78
C LEU A 261 10.30 3.91 -15.88
N LEU A 262 10.43 5.10 -15.29
CA LEU A 262 11.68 5.85 -15.24
C LEU A 262 12.78 5.10 -14.45
N ARG A 263 12.41 4.37 -13.40
CA ARG A 263 13.33 3.55 -12.58
C ARG A 263 13.70 2.24 -13.26
N SER A 264 12.74 1.58 -13.90
CA SER A 264 12.86 0.19 -14.34
C SER A 264 13.21 0.03 -15.83
N THR A 265 13.15 1.10 -16.64
CA THR A 265 13.35 1.01 -18.09
C THR A 265 14.30 2.06 -18.63
N ARG A 266 14.80 1.83 -19.85
CA ARG A 266 15.61 2.80 -20.63
C ARG A 266 14.78 3.57 -21.67
N LEU A 267 13.46 3.50 -21.62
CA LEU A 267 12.57 4.25 -22.51
C LEU A 267 12.82 5.76 -22.39
N LYS A 268 12.67 6.49 -23.48
CA LYS A 268 12.80 7.96 -23.45
C LYS A 268 11.68 8.57 -22.62
N THR A 269 11.97 9.68 -21.96
CA THR A 269 10.99 10.38 -21.09
C THR A 269 9.67 10.70 -21.83
N GLY A 270 9.75 11.09 -23.12
CA GLY A 270 8.56 11.35 -23.93
C GLY A 270 7.74 10.09 -24.23
N GLU A 271 8.40 8.95 -24.47
CA GLU A 271 7.75 7.65 -24.68
C GLU A 271 7.02 7.21 -23.40
N ILE A 272 7.66 7.36 -22.24
CA ILE A 272 7.03 7.07 -20.95
C ILE A 272 5.79 7.93 -20.71
N GLY A 273 5.88 9.24 -21.02
CA GLY A 273 4.72 10.12 -20.90
C GLY A 273 3.55 9.64 -21.76
N ALA A 274 3.81 9.25 -23.00
CA ALA A 274 2.78 8.73 -23.92
C ALA A 274 2.20 7.38 -23.43
N GLU A 275 3.04 6.44 -22.98
CA GLU A 275 2.61 5.15 -22.40
C GLU A 275 1.74 5.32 -21.17
N CYS A 276 2.00 6.37 -20.39
CA CYS A 276 1.20 6.72 -19.21
C CYS A 276 -0.04 7.57 -19.53
N GLY A 277 -0.41 7.72 -20.80
CA GLY A 277 -1.65 8.39 -21.21
C GLY A 277 -1.57 9.93 -21.20
N PHE A 278 -0.37 10.52 -21.25
CA PHE A 278 -0.20 11.95 -21.46
C PHE A 278 -0.11 12.25 -22.95
N ALA A 279 -1.12 12.94 -23.50
CA ALA A 279 -1.16 13.32 -24.91
C ALA A 279 -0.12 14.39 -25.29
N ASP A 280 0.35 15.19 -24.33
CA ASP A 280 1.31 16.27 -24.53
C ASP A 280 2.50 16.14 -23.55
N GLY A 281 3.71 16.13 -24.11
CA GLY A 281 4.94 15.95 -23.34
C GLY A 281 5.25 17.11 -22.40
N SER A 282 4.87 18.35 -22.74
CA SER A 282 5.07 19.51 -21.87
C SER A 282 4.13 19.44 -20.67
N TYR A 283 2.88 19.00 -20.90
CA TYR A 283 1.90 18.75 -19.85
C TYR A 283 2.36 17.61 -18.93
N PHE A 284 2.93 16.54 -19.49
CA PHE A 284 3.54 15.47 -18.72
C PHE A 284 4.63 15.97 -17.78
N ILE A 285 5.63 16.69 -18.31
CA ILE A 285 6.75 17.23 -17.51
C ILE A 285 6.23 18.15 -16.40
N LYS A 286 5.28 19.04 -16.72
CA LYS A 286 4.66 19.93 -15.75
C LYS A 286 3.95 19.16 -14.65
N THR A 287 3.10 18.19 -15.01
CA THR A 287 2.33 17.38 -14.06
C THR A 287 3.23 16.51 -13.18
N PHE A 288 4.26 15.92 -13.78
CA PHE A 288 5.24 15.14 -13.04
C PHE A 288 5.98 15.99 -12.01
N ARG A 289 6.40 17.21 -12.39
CA ARG A 289 7.05 18.15 -11.48
C ARG A 289 6.12 18.63 -10.35
N GLU A 290 4.82 18.81 -10.62
CA GLU A 290 3.82 19.16 -9.60
C GLU A 290 3.69 18.05 -8.55
N VAL A 291 3.77 16.77 -8.95
CA VAL A 291 3.58 15.62 -8.06
C VAL A 291 4.90 15.17 -7.38
N LYS A 292 6.00 15.10 -8.13
CA LYS A 292 7.30 14.56 -7.65
C LYS A 292 8.31 15.64 -7.27
N HIS A 293 7.98 16.92 -7.41
CA HIS A 293 8.83 18.09 -7.10
C HIS A 293 10.17 18.13 -7.87
N CYS A 294 10.32 17.32 -8.91
CA CYS A 294 11.45 17.30 -9.84
C CYS A 294 10.98 16.92 -11.25
N THR A 295 11.81 17.17 -12.26
CA THR A 295 11.49 16.74 -13.62
C THR A 295 11.65 15.22 -13.78
N PRO A 296 10.99 14.59 -14.78
CA PRO A 296 11.19 13.16 -15.07
C PRO A 296 12.67 12.79 -15.32
N LEU A 297 13.44 13.67 -15.95
CA LEU A 297 14.87 13.44 -16.21
C LEU A 297 15.68 13.48 -14.90
N GLU A 298 15.45 14.47 -14.03
CA GLU A 298 16.08 14.54 -12.71
C GLU A 298 15.70 13.35 -11.84
N TYR A 299 14.45 12.90 -11.92
CA TYR A 299 13.99 11.71 -11.21
C TYR A 299 14.75 10.46 -11.66
N ARG A 300 14.89 10.25 -12.99
CA ARG A 300 15.69 9.14 -13.54
C ARG A 300 17.15 9.19 -13.11
N GLN A 301 17.75 10.38 -13.10
CA GLN A 301 19.15 10.54 -12.68
C GLN A 301 19.38 10.17 -11.21
N ARG A 302 18.36 10.35 -10.36
CA ARG A 302 18.45 10.05 -8.92
C ARG A 302 18.13 8.61 -8.60
N PHE A 303 17.17 8.02 -9.32
CA PHE A 303 16.54 6.74 -8.95
C PHE A 303 16.49 5.71 -10.07
N GLY A 304 16.95 6.04 -11.28
CA GLY A 304 16.94 5.15 -12.44
C GLY A 304 18.07 4.11 -12.41
N LEU A 305 17.97 3.16 -13.35
CA LEU A 305 19.05 2.18 -13.58
C LEU A 305 20.35 2.93 -13.89
N GLU A 306 21.44 2.56 -13.25
CA GLU A 306 22.78 3.04 -13.59
C GLU A 306 23.08 2.75 -15.08
N ALA A 307 23.72 3.72 -15.75
CA ALA A 307 23.99 3.70 -17.18
C ALA A 307 25.01 2.64 -17.59
#